data_ce1ce234af01457d2183d84a6c4024f3
#
_entry.id   ce1ce234af01457d2183d84a6c4024f3
#
_cell.length_a   1.000
_cell.length_b   1.000
_cell.length_c   1.000
_cell.angle_alpha   90.00
_cell.angle_beta   90.00
_cell.angle_gamma   90.00
#
_symmetry.space_group_name_H-M   'P 1'
#
loop_
_entity.id
_entity.type
_entity.pdbx_description
1 polymer ?
#
loop_
_entity_poly.entity_id
_entity_poly.type
_entity_poly.pdbx_seq_one_letter_code
_entity_poly.pdbx_strand_id
1 'polypeptide(L)'
;LRNIALLSAGAALPSRAFANHNVTGVVDSFPSEMSLSFSNLHTGEKLKTTFFCEGNFVNESMDAICHLLRDHRNNEVGKMSPDLMLLLHDLQQTLEVDQPFEVISGYRSPATNAMLSQRSSKVAKKSLHMQGKAVDIRIPGIRLTDLHRAARQIDRGGVGLYTGSRFVHLDTGRPRYWGS
;
A
#
# COMPACT_ATOMS: atom_id res chain seq x y z
N LEU A 1 76.21 -16.06 -51.95
CA LEU A 1 74.79 -15.90 -52.06
C LEU A 1 74.17 -16.50 -50.81
N ARG A 2 73.83 -15.65 -49.83
CA ARG A 2 73.44 -16.04 -48.46
C ARG A 2 71.94 -15.91 -48.32
N ASN A 3 71.31 -17.01 -47.96
CA ASN A 3 69.92 -17.04 -47.53
C ASN A 3 69.82 -16.65 -46.03
N ILE A 4 69.01 -15.63 -45.70
CA ILE A 4 68.68 -15.26 -44.34
C ILE A 4 67.29 -15.77 -44.12
N ALA A 5 67.13 -16.70 -43.17
CA ALA A 5 65.83 -17.16 -42.69
C ALA A 5 65.33 -16.25 -41.51
N LEU A 6 64.20 -15.63 -41.68
CA LEU A 6 63.53 -14.91 -40.56
C LEU A 6 62.67 -15.89 -39.73
N LEU A 7 63.04 -16.06 -38.48
CA LEU A 7 62.22 -16.73 -37.50
C LEU A 7 61.17 -15.70 -36.93
N SER A 8 59.89 -15.94 -37.15
CA SER A 8 58.81 -15.22 -36.54
C SER A 8 58.44 -15.88 -35.20
N ALA A 9 58.75 -15.21 -34.11
CA ALA A 9 58.31 -15.63 -32.79
C ALA A 9 56.81 -15.17 -32.56
N GLY A 10 55.91 -16.13 -32.55
CA GLY A 10 54.52 -15.91 -32.22
C GLY A 10 54.37 -15.81 -30.69
N ALA A 11 54.05 -14.63 -30.20
CA ALA A 11 53.69 -14.44 -28.81
C ALA A 11 52.22 -14.85 -28.59
N ALA A 12 52.01 -15.91 -27.85
CA ALA A 12 50.68 -16.33 -27.39
C ALA A 12 50.23 -15.41 -26.25
N LEU A 13 49.13 -14.67 -26.46
CA LEU A 13 48.45 -13.90 -25.42
C LEU A 13 47.62 -14.85 -24.53
N PRO A 14 47.64 -14.69 -23.19
CA PRO A 14 46.85 -15.52 -22.33
C PRO A 14 45.37 -15.13 -22.47
N SER A 15 44.55 -16.11 -22.80
CA SER A 15 43.08 -16.00 -22.78
C SER A 15 42.63 -15.69 -21.36
N ARG A 16 42.13 -14.46 -21.12
CA ARG A 16 41.41 -14.12 -19.89
C ARG A 16 40.08 -14.89 -19.89
N ALA A 17 39.98 -15.89 -19.04
CA ALA A 17 38.72 -16.51 -18.68
C ALA A 17 37.85 -15.44 -18.05
N PHE A 18 36.75 -15.05 -18.72
CA PHE A 18 35.69 -14.29 -18.08
C PHE A 18 35.04 -15.21 -17.06
N ALA A 19 35.31 -14.94 -15.79
CA ALA A 19 34.57 -15.55 -14.71
C ALA A 19 33.10 -15.11 -14.88
N ASN A 20 32.23 -16.08 -15.17
CA ASN A 20 30.78 -15.89 -15.05
C ASN A 20 30.47 -15.55 -13.60
N HIS A 21 30.32 -14.28 -13.32
CA HIS A 21 29.65 -13.86 -12.10
C HIS A 21 28.18 -14.25 -12.31
N ASN A 22 27.77 -15.35 -11.68
CA ASN A 22 26.37 -15.61 -11.41
C ASN A 22 25.89 -14.43 -10.53
N VAL A 23 25.33 -13.42 -11.16
CA VAL A 23 24.46 -12.46 -10.49
C VAL A 23 23.21 -13.27 -10.12
N THR A 24 23.22 -13.86 -8.93
CA THR A 24 21.98 -14.29 -8.27
C THR A 24 21.20 -13.01 -8.05
N GLY A 25 20.34 -12.69 -9.01
CA GLY A 25 19.38 -11.61 -8.87
C GLY A 25 18.59 -11.91 -7.61
N VAL A 26 18.68 -10.99 -6.62
CA VAL A 26 17.68 -10.88 -5.59
C VAL A 26 16.40 -10.51 -6.33
N VAL A 27 15.62 -11.51 -6.70
CA VAL A 27 14.23 -11.32 -7.06
C VAL A 27 13.61 -10.81 -5.76
N ASP A 28 13.23 -9.54 -5.72
CA ASP A 28 12.30 -9.03 -4.71
C ASP A 28 11.03 -9.87 -4.84
N SER A 29 11.01 -11.03 -4.17
CA SER A 29 9.84 -11.88 -4.11
C SER A 29 8.85 -11.16 -3.21
N PHE A 30 7.67 -10.84 -3.76
CA PHE A 30 6.54 -10.46 -2.94
C PHE A 30 6.42 -11.44 -1.76
N PRO A 31 6.08 -10.97 -0.54
CA PRO A 31 5.84 -11.88 0.57
C PRO A 31 4.85 -12.96 0.14
N SER A 32 5.12 -14.21 0.53
CA SER A 32 4.23 -15.33 0.21
C SER A 32 2.83 -15.13 0.77
N GLU A 33 2.71 -14.38 1.87
CA GLU A 33 1.45 -14.03 2.50
C GLU A 33 1.46 -12.58 3.00
N MET A 34 0.31 -11.88 2.84
CA MET A 34 0.07 -10.56 3.42
C MET A 34 -1.24 -10.56 4.18
N SER A 35 -1.18 -10.13 5.43
CA SER A 35 -2.32 -10.06 6.33
C SER A 35 -2.57 -8.63 6.80
N LEU A 36 -3.84 -8.31 7.06
CA LEU A 36 -4.26 -7.05 7.67
C LEU A 36 -5.20 -7.30 8.84
N SER A 37 -5.17 -6.40 9.78
CA SER A 37 -6.07 -6.39 10.93
C SER A 37 -6.80 -5.07 11.03
N PHE A 38 -8.13 -5.11 11.21
CA PHE A 38 -9.01 -3.94 11.26
C PHE A 38 -9.91 -3.97 12.49
N SER A 39 -10.27 -2.79 12.97
CA SER A 39 -11.31 -2.56 13.96
C SER A 39 -12.18 -1.37 13.52
N ASN A 40 -13.42 -1.62 13.12
CA ASN A 40 -14.33 -0.57 12.72
C ASN A 40 -14.92 0.13 13.96
N LEU A 41 -14.64 1.42 14.13
CA LEU A 41 -15.04 2.17 15.32
C LEU A 41 -16.53 2.50 15.38
N HIS A 42 -17.26 2.39 14.27
CA HIS A 42 -18.70 2.66 14.22
C HIS A 42 -19.55 1.42 14.41
N THR A 43 -19.09 0.26 13.92
CA THR A 43 -19.85 -1.00 14.02
C THR A 43 -19.34 -1.88 15.16
N GLY A 44 -18.13 -1.64 15.68
CA GLY A 44 -17.45 -2.48 16.68
C GLY A 44 -16.89 -3.77 16.12
N GLU A 45 -17.05 -4.03 14.82
CA GLU A 45 -16.59 -5.24 14.17
C GLU A 45 -15.06 -5.24 14.06
N LYS A 46 -14.47 -6.44 14.16
CA LYS A 46 -13.04 -6.67 14.02
C LYS A 46 -12.79 -7.77 13.01
N LEU A 47 -11.72 -7.65 12.24
CA LEU A 47 -11.30 -8.64 11.25
C LEU A 47 -9.77 -8.71 11.24
N LYS A 48 -9.22 -9.94 11.28
CA LYS A 48 -7.84 -10.23 10.92
C LYS A 48 -7.87 -11.28 9.83
N THR A 49 -7.24 -11.01 8.70
CA THR A 49 -7.32 -11.91 7.54
C THR A 49 -6.08 -11.80 6.66
N THR A 50 -5.70 -12.92 6.05
CA THR A 50 -4.70 -12.97 4.96
C THR A 50 -5.42 -12.63 3.66
N PHE A 51 -5.13 -11.47 3.08
CA PHE A 51 -5.79 -10.98 1.87
C PHE A 51 -5.03 -11.29 0.59
N PHE A 52 -3.74 -11.70 0.72
CA PHE A 52 -2.88 -12.07 -0.39
C PHE A 52 -2.07 -13.30 0.00
N CYS A 53 -2.05 -14.32 -0.88
CA CYS A 53 -1.33 -15.57 -0.65
C CYS A 53 -0.87 -16.14 -2.00
N GLU A 54 0.37 -16.63 -2.05
CA GLU A 54 0.96 -17.27 -3.23
C GLU A 54 0.76 -16.48 -4.54
N GLY A 55 0.97 -15.16 -4.48
CA GLY A 55 0.87 -14.28 -5.65
C GLY A 55 -0.55 -13.85 -6.03
N ASN A 56 -1.59 -14.25 -5.28
CA ASN A 56 -2.98 -13.97 -5.59
C ASN A 56 -3.73 -13.30 -4.43
N PHE A 57 -4.69 -12.44 -4.77
CA PHE A 57 -5.64 -11.95 -3.77
C PHE A 57 -6.63 -13.06 -3.40
N VAL A 58 -6.89 -13.21 -2.09
CA VAL A 58 -7.87 -14.17 -1.54
C VAL A 58 -9.25 -13.52 -1.58
N ASN A 59 -10.11 -14.00 -2.47
CA ASN A 59 -11.42 -13.37 -2.74
C ASN A 59 -12.30 -13.29 -1.49
N GLU A 60 -12.39 -14.37 -0.71
CA GLU A 60 -13.19 -14.43 0.52
C GLU A 60 -12.71 -13.40 1.55
N SER A 61 -11.39 -13.21 1.65
CA SER A 61 -10.79 -12.20 2.52
C SER A 61 -11.08 -10.79 2.04
N MET A 62 -11.00 -10.55 0.72
CA MET A 62 -11.35 -9.27 0.13
C MET A 62 -12.82 -8.93 0.32
N ASP A 63 -13.72 -9.90 0.22
CA ASP A 63 -15.17 -9.72 0.47
C ASP A 63 -15.42 -9.41 1.95
N ALA A 64 -14.76 -10.11 2.88
CA ALA A 64 -14.83 -9.81 4.30
C ALA A 64 -14.31 -8.39 4.63
N ILE A 65 -13.23 -7.96 4.00
CA ILE A 65 -12.70 -6.59 4.11
C ILE A 65 -13.71 -5.58 3.56
N CYS A 66 -14.30 -5.82 2.39
CA CYS A 66 -15.34 -4.96 1.82
C CYS A 66 -16.54 -4.82 2.76
N HIS A 67 -16.96 -5.91 3.39
CA HIS A 67 -18.05 -5.90 4.36
C HIS A 67 -17.69 -5.09 5.62
N LEU A 68 -16.51 -5.29 6.21
CA LEU A 68 -16.07 -4.54 7.38
C LEU A 68 -15.92 -3.04 7.08
N LEU A 69 -15.44 -2.69 5.88
CA LEU A 69 -15.21 -1.31 5.43
C LEU A 69 -16.42 -0.66 4.76
N ARG A 70 -17.61 -1.27 4.82
CA ARG A 70 -18.85 -0.74 4.23
C ARG A 70 -19.24 0.63 4.79
N ASP A 71 -20.12 1.30 4.11
CA ASP A 71 -20.71 2.55 4.61
C ASP A 71 -21.57 2.26 5.85
N HIS A 72 -21.06 2.58 7.03
CA HIS A 72 -21.72 2.30 8.31
C HIS A 72 -23.03 3.08 8.51
N ARG A 73 -23.34 4.06 7.65
CA ARG A 73 -24.57 4.89 7.77
C ARG A 73 -25.77 4.24 7.11
N ASN A 74 -25.56 3.49 6.04
CA ASN A 74 -26.62 2.82 5.28
C ASN A 74 -26.37 1.34 5.02
N ASN A 75 -25.25 0.78 5.55
CA ASN A 75 -24.78 -0.59 5.37
C ASN A 75 -24.48 -1.00 3.92
N GLU A 76 -24.33 -0.03 3.01
CA GLU A 76 -23.95 -0.30 1.63
C GLU A 76 -22.52 -0.80 1.54
N VAL A 77 -22.34 -1.99 0.97
CA VAL A 77 -21.03 -2.61 0.75
C VAL A 77 -20.52 -2.18 -0.62
N GLY A 78 -19.37 -1.51 -0.65
CA GLY A 78 -18.67 -1.14 -1.86
C GLY A 78 -17.40 -1.98 -2.05
N LYS A 79 -17.00 -2.16 -3.30
CA LYS A 79 -15.77 -2.89 -3.62
C LYS A 79 -14.55 -2.05 -3.25
N MET A 80 -13.72 -2.57 -2.34
CA MET A 80 -12.45 -1.94 -1.96
C MET A 80 -11.34 -2.30 -2.94
N SER A 81 -10.49 -1.32 -3.25
CA SER A 81 -9.35 -1.51 -4.16
C SER A 81 -8.29 -2.42 -3.54
N PRO A 82 -7.82 -3.46 -4.25
CA PRO A 82 -6.68 -4.25 -3.81
C PRO A 82 -5.41 -3.41 -3.58
N ASP A 83 -5.17 -2.36 -4.40
CA ASP A 83 -4.03 -1.45 -4.23
C ASP A 83 -4.06 -0.72 -2.89
N LEU A 84 -5.27 -0.45 -2.35
CA LEU A 84 -5.40 0.14 -1.02
C LEU A 84 -4.97 -0.85 0.07
N MET A 85 -5.25 -2.14 -0.10
CA MET A 85 -4.81 -3.17 0.84
C MET A 85 -3.28 -3.32 0.82
N LEU A 86 -2.67 -3.30 -0.36
CA LEU A 86 -1.21 -3.28 -0.50
C LEU A 86 -0.59 -2.04 0.16
N LEU A 87 -1.19 -0.86 -0.04
CA LEU A 87 -0.73 0.38 0.61
C LEU A 87 -0.79 0.30 2.13
N LEU A 88 -1.88 -0.27 2.69
CA LEU A 88 -2.02 -0.47 4.13
C LEU A 88 -1.01 -1.48 4.67
N HIS A 89 -0.75 -2.56 3.94
CA HIS A 89 0.27 -3.53 4.31
C HIS A 89 1.67 -2.90 4.33
N ASP A 90 2.04 -2.15 3.29
CA ASP A 90 3.33 -1.45 3.26
C ASP A 90 3.47 -0.44 4.41
N LEU A 91 2.38 0.23 4.77
CA LEU A 91 2.36 1.15 5.90
C LEU A 91 2.58 0.43 7.24
N GLN A 92 1.95 -0.73 7.42
CA GLN A 92 2.14 -1.59 8.59
C GLN A 92 3.60 -2.05 8.71
N GLN A 93 4.21 -2.47 7.61
CA GLN A 93 5.63 -2.86 7.56
C GLN A 93 6.56 -1.67 7.85
N THR A 94 6.28 -0.50 7.24
CA THR A 94 7.07 0.72 7.46
C THR A 94 7.06 1.18 8.92
N LEU A 95 5.95 0.96 9.63
CA LEU A 95 5.81 1.31 11.05
C LEU A 95 6.24 0.18 11.99
N GLU A 96 6.53 -1.02 11.48
CA GLU A 96 6.87 -2.22 12.25
C GLU A 96 5.83 -2.52 13.34
N VAL A 97 4.52 -2.49 12.98
CA VAL A 97 3.41 -2.64 13.93
C VAL A 97 2.48 -3.79 13.55
N ASP A 98 1.92 -4.45 14.58
CA ASP A 98 0.92 -5.52 14.45
C ASP A 98 -0.49 -5.10 14.93
N GLN A 99 -0.63 -3.86 15.42
CA GLN A 99 -1.90 -3.34 15.91
C GLN A 99 -2.90 -3.19 14.75
N PRO A 100 -4.20 -3.42 15.01
CA PRO A 100 -5.23 -3.24 14.00
C PRO A 100 -5.35 -1.77 13.56
N PHE A 101 -5.65 -1.55 12.30
CA PHE A 101 -6.12 -0.27 11.84
C PHE A 101 -7.50 0.01 12.43
N GLU A 102 -7.62 1.04 13.26
CA GLU A 102 -8.91 1.57 13.69
C GLU A 102 -9.50 2.39 12.54
N VAL A 103 -10.65 1.92 12.02
CA VAL A 103 -11.31 2.50 10.85
C VAL A 103 -12.35 3.52 11.28
N ILE A 104 -12.20 4.76 10.81
CA ILE A 104 -13.15 5.86 10.96
C ILE A 104 -14.08 5.95 9.75
N SER A 105 -13.55 5.70 8.53
CA SER A 105 -14.36 5.67 7.32
C SER A 105 -13.67 4.77 6.27
N GLY A 106 -14.39 3.80 5.74
CA GLY A 106 -14.00 3.00 4.58
C GLY A 106 -14.72 3.45 3.32
N TYR A 107 -15.47 2.54 2.70
CA TYR A 107 -16.37 2.87 1.59
C TYR A 107 -17.42 3.88 2.04
N ARG A 108 -17.75 4.76 1.13
CA ARG A 108 -18.79 5.77 1.32
C ARG A 108 -19.70 5.77 0.11
N SER A 109 -20.97 5.47 0.32
CA SER A 109 -21.96 5.47 -0.75
C SER A 109 -22.14 6.86 -1.37
N PRO A 110 -22.55 6.96 -2.64
CA PRO A 110 -22.86 8.24 -3.27
C PRO A 110 -23.88 9.06 -2.47
N ALA A 111 -24.90 8.39 -1.90
CA ALA A 111 -25.92 9.04 -1.08
C ALA A 111 -25.32 9.66 0.20
N THR A 112 -24.49 8.90 0.92
CA THR A 112 -23.79 9.42 2.11
C THR A 112 -22.83 10.55 1.73
N ASN A 113 -22.09 10.42 0.63
CA ASN A 113 -21.17 11.48 0.20
C ASN A 113 -21.91 12.77 -0.15
N ALA A 114 -23.06 12.68 -0.83
CA ALA A 114 -23.90 13.83 -1.15
C ALA A 114 -24.39 14.52 0.14
N MET A 115 -24.92 13.76 1.09
CA MET A 115 -25.36 14.28 2.39
C MET A 115 -24.21 14.99 3.14
N LEU A 116 -23.04 14.39 3.21
CA LEU A 116 -21.88 14.96 3.92
C LEU A 116 -21.33 16.22 3.23
N SER A 117 -21.28 16.24 1.90
CA SER A 117 -20.78 17.40 1.12
C SER A 117 -21.72 18.61 1.21
N GLN A 118 -23.02 18.40 1.46
CA GLN A 118 -23.96 19.48 1.77
C GLN A 118 -23.73 20.10 3.14
N ARG A 119 -23.22 19.32 4.10
CA ARG A 119 -22.99 19.76 5.49
C ARG A 119 -21.59 20.35 5.70
N SER A 120 -20.64 20.06 4.82
CA SER A 120 -19.25 20.47 4.98
C SER A 120 -18.53 20.63 3.65
N SER A 121 -17.94 21.81 3.43
CA SER A 121 -17.07 22.10 2.29
C SER A 121 -15.76 21.27 2.29
N LYS A 122 -15.43 20.63 3.40
CA LYS A 122 -14.25 19.74 3.54
C LYS A 122 -14.46 18.36 2.89
N VAL A 123 -15.69 18.02 2.50
CA VAL A 123 -16.01 16.75 1.85
C VAL A 123 -16.00 16.93 0.34
N ALA A 124 -15.06 16.26 -0.34
CA ALA A 124 -14.96 16.30 -1.79
C ALA A 124 -16.20 15.69 -2.47
N LYS A 125 -16.76 16.37 -3.47
CA LYS A 125 -17.90 15.87 -4.25
C LYS A 125 -17.55 14.59 -5.03
N LYS A 126 -16.30 14.47 -5.51
CA LYS A 126 -15.75 13.28 -6.18
C LYS A 126 -14.74 12.59 -5.25
N SER A 127 -15.24 12.03 -4.15
CA SER A 127 -14.42 11.39 -3.14
C SER A 127 -13.95 10.00 -3.57
N LEU A 128 -12.69 9.67 -3.31
CA LEU A 128 -12.14 8.33 -3.55
C LEU A 128 -12.72 7.25 -2.61
N HIS A 129 -13.32 7.64 -1.49
CA HIS A 129 -14.11 6.73 -0.66
C HIS A 129 -15.28 6.10 -1.45
N MET A 130 -15.91 6.84 -2.37
CA MET A 130 -17.00 6.30 -3.21
C MET A 130 -16.52 5.25 -4.23
N GLN A 131 -15.21 5.19 -4.46
CA GLN A 131 -14.59 4.22 -5.39
C GLN A 131 -13.91 3.06 -4.65
N GLY A 132 -14.04 2.99 -3.32
CA GLY A 132 -13.30 2.03 -2.50
C GLY A 132 -11.78 2.22 -2.51
N LYS A 133 -11.31 3.40 -2.88
CA LYS A 133 -9.89 3.73 -3.04
C LYS A 133 -9.33 4.58 -1.90
N ALA A 134 -10.09 4.79 -0.83
CA ALA A 134 -9.68 5.61 0.31
C ALA A 134 -10.17 5.02 1.63
N VAL A 135 -9.42 5.32 2.68
CA VAL A 135 -9.75 4.98 4.06
C VAL A 135 -9.27 6.07 5.02
N ASP A 136 -10.06 6.33 6.07
CA ASP A 136 -9.69 7.19 7.18
C ASP A 136 -9.38 6.30 8.39
N ILE A 137 -8.14 6.35 8.89
CA ILE A 137 -7.64 5.42 9.91
C ILE A 137 -6.82 6.11 10.99
N ARG A 138 -6.63 5.38 12.09
CA ARG A 138 -5.56 5.55 13.05
C ARG A 138 -5.08 4.18 13.53
N ILE A 139 -3.96 4.16 14.27
CA ILE A 139 -3.41 2.93 14.86
C ILE A 139 -3.24 3.17 16.36
N PRO A 140 -3.75 2.27 17.24
CA PRO A 140 -3.56 2.37 18.68
C PRO A 140 -2.08 2.46 19.05
N GLY A 141 -1.74 3.41 19.92
CA GLY A 141 -0.35 3.61 20.36
C GLY A 141 0.55 4.38 19.40
N ILE A 142 0.14 4.61 18.15
CA ILE A 142 0.91 5.39 17.17
C ILE A 142 0.37 6.82 17.10
N ARG A 143 1.28 7.81 17.21
CA ARG A 143 0.90 9.22 17.04
C ARG A 143 0.48 9.47 15.60
N LEU A 144 -0.58 10.27 15.42
CA LEU A 144 -1.08 10.61 14.07
C LEU A 144 -0.01 11.25 13.17
N THR A 145 0.90 12.02 13.75
CA THR A 145 2.02 12.64 13.02
C THR A 145 3.03 11.61 12.51
N ASP A 146 3.25 10.52 13.25
CA ASP A 146 4.16 9.45 12.85
C ASP A 146 3.51 8.57 11.78
N LEU A 147 2.23 8.22 11.95
CA LEU A 147 1.42 7.55 10.94
C LEU A 147 1.39 8.35 9.62
N HIS A 148 1.13 9.66 9.72
CA HIS A 148 1.12 10.56 8.56
C HIS A 148 2.49 10.63 7.88
N ARG A 149 3.59 10.71 8.65
CA ARG A 149 4.95 10.74 8.11
C ARG A 149 5.29 9.45 7.38
N ALA A 150 5.02 8.29 7.97
CA ALA A 150 5.25 6.99 7.35
C ALA A 150 4.45 6.84 6.04
N ALA A 151 3.17 7.21 6.05
CA ALA A 151 2.33 7.17 4.85
C ALA A 151 2.87 8.07 3.72
N ARG A 152 3.40 9.25 4.05
CA ARG A 152 4.03 10.15 3.07
C ARG A 152 5.34 9.61 2.50
N GLN A 153 6.11 8.85 3.27
CA GLN A 153 7.36 8.24 2.81
C GLN A 153 7.11 7.15 1.76
N ILE A 154 5.97 6.46 1.84
CA ILE A 154 5.56 5.45 0.84
C ILE A 154 5.24 6.10 -0.51
N ASP A 155 4.75 7.34 -0.53
CA ASP A 155 4.48 8.18 -1.73
C ASP A 155 3.61 7.51 -2.81
N ARG A 156 2.63 6.70 -2.40
CA ARG A 156 1.76 5.94 -3.32
C ARG A 156 0.32 6.44 -3.39
N GLY A 157 0.07 7.68 -2.97
CA GLY A 157 -1.29 8.23 -3.03
C GLY A 157 -1.49 9.50 -2.21
N GLY A 158 -2.75 9.86 -1.99
CA GLY A 158 -3.12 11.00 -1.17
C GLY A 158 -3.00 10.68 0.32
N VAL A 159 -2.37 11.60 1.09
CA VAL A 159 -2.24 11.50 2.54
C VAL A 159 -2.69 12.80 3.21
N GLY A 160 -3.72 12.72 4.05
CA GLY A 160 -4.27 13.86 4.78
C GLY A 160 -4.21 13.69 6.29
N LEU A 161 -3.73 14.70 7.01
CA LEU A 161 -3.71 14.71 8.47
C LEU A 161 -4.92 15.50 9.01
N TYR A 162 -5.72 14.87 9.85
CA TYR A 162 -6.91 15.46 10.48
C TYR A 162 -6.79 15.39 12.01
N THR A 163 -6.03 16.31 12.61
CA THR A 163 -5.74 16.32 14.05
C THR A 163 -6.99 16.50 14.90
N GLY A 164 -7.92 17.40 14.51
CA GLY A 164 -9.16 17.63 15.21
C GLY A 164 -10.13 16.43 15.22
N SER A 165 -10.14 15.65 14.14
CA SER A 165 -10.96 14.42 14.00
C SER A 165 -10.18 13.15 14.33
N ARG A 166 -8.89 13.28 14.63
CA ARG A 166 -7.99 12.24 15.11
C ARG A 166 -7.86 11.04 14.15
N PHE A 167 -7.63 11.31 12.86
CA PHE A 167 -7.33 10.29 11.87
C PHE A 167 -6.35 10.77 10.78
N VAL A 168 -5.81 9.83 10.04
CA VAL A 168 -5.08 10.05 8.80
C VAL A 168 -5.92 9.49 7.66
N HIS A 169 -6.13 10.30 6.63
CA HIS A 169 -6.72 9.88 5.36
C HIS A 169 -5.64 9.27 4.47
N LEU A 170 -5.94 8.14 3.85
CA LEU A 170 -5.11 7.49 2.84
C LEU A 170 -5.95 7.18 1.61
N ASP A 171 -5.37 7.36 0.42
CA ASP A 171 -5.99 6.92 -0.82
C ASP A 171 -4.96 6.51 -1.88
N THR A 172 -5.41 5.77 -2.90
CA THR A 172 -4.58 5.30 -4.03
C THR A 172 -4.72 6.20 -5.27
N GLY A 173 -5.01 7.49 -5.08
CA GLY A 173 -4.99 8.47 -6.14
C GLY A 173 -3.57 8.97 -6.44
N ARG A 174 -3.47 10.10 -7.15
CA ARG A 174 -2.17 10.74 -7.36
C ARG A 174 -1.56 11.18 -6.02
N PRO A 175 -0.22 11.11 -5.83
CA PRO A 175 0.44 11.61 -4.63
C PRO A 175 0.10 13.07 -4.37
N ARG A 176 -0.35 13.36 -3.15
CA ARG A 176 -0.65 14.70 -2.65
C ARG A 176 -0.81 14.67 -1.14
N TYR A 177 -0.47 15.76 -0.48
CA TYR A 177 -0.40 15.83 0.98
C TYR A 177 -1.11 17.07 1.48
N TRP A 178 -1.87 16.97 2.58
CA TRP A 178 -2.55 18.09 3.21
C TRP A 178 -2.76 17.87 4.71
N GLY A 179 -3.12 18.93 5.41
CA GLY A 179 -3.27 18.94 6.86
C GLY A 179 -1.95 19.23 7.57
N SER A 180 -2.04 19.64 8.82
CA SER A 180 -0.93 20.02 9.70
C SER A 180 -1.23 19.58 11.13
#